data_eb34d64ddd53a68e49d0beef291b424a
#
_entry.id   eb34d64ddd53a68e49d0beef291b424a
#
_cell.length_a   1.000
_cell.length_b   1.000
_cell.length_c   1.000
_cell.angle_alpha   90.00
_cell.angle_beta   90.00
_cell.angle_gamma   90.00
#
_symmetry.space_group_name_H-M   'P 1'
#
loop_
_entity.id
_entity.type
_entity.pdbx_description
1 polymer ?
#
loop_
_entity_poly.entity_id
_entity_poly.type
_entity_poly.pdbx_seq_one_letter_code
_entity_poly.pdbx_strand_id
1 'polypeptide(L)'
;MFSHETSKISRFTPSSKIHSITFYIKGSHEIENEAYVTVSNKNSYRGNEPVPRGLQDAHMGPPNDQYRCPTCLNKKDTCPGHFGMVELRYPVKNPIFMFTNRLLVWLRAFCFECGLPVYKNKINTKKSKLLKEYANAAKSLKSCQHCGAEHPIVVRDKIEPLMVYKEYYADKRLIKREPFYNYKIWEALKRISDDMVIEIGKPLTSHPKKLIIDKVQVPTNPMRPDSKKTMGGRVSHNDLTKIMRQIVATNETLPTTIPELDRLDDKARSDLTKSYIKLD
;
A
#
# COMPACT_ATOMS: atom_id res chain seq x y z
N MET A 1 -53.28 41.47 -17.68
CA MET A 1 -51.90 41.88 -17.45
C MET A 1 -51.39 41.14 -16.20
N PHE A 2 -50.73 40.02 -16.37
CA PHE A 2 -50.09 39.29 -15.30
C PHE A 2 -48.60 39.47 -15.45
N SER A 3 -47.99 40.26 -14.54
CA SER A 3 -46.54 40.44 -14.45
C SER A 3 -45.91 39.20 -13.86
N HIS A 4 -45.16 38.47 -14.65
CA HIS A 4 -44.25 37.42 -14.16
C HIS A 4 -43.04 38.09 -13.51
N GLU A 5 -43.02 38.18 -12.18
CA GLU A 5 -41.77 38.41 -11.45
C GLU A 5 -40.97 37.13 -11.49
N THR A 6 -39.98 37.14 -12.37
CA THR A 6 -38.91 36.13 -12.33
C THR A 6 -38.00 36.46 -11.13
N SER A 7 -38.19 35.74 -10.01
CA SER A 7 -37.26 35.76 -8.89
C SER A 7 -35.89 35.26 -9.39
N LYS A 8 -34.94 36.20 -9.51
CA LYS A 8 -33.52 35.90 -9.72
C LYS A 8 -32.99 35.18 -8.45
N ILE A 9 -33.10 33.87 -8.43
CA ILE A 9 -32.34 33.06 -7.50
C ILE A 9 -30.87 33.20 -7.90
N SER A 10 -30.14 34.10 -7.25
CA SER A 10 -28.69 34.13 -7.33
C SER A 10 -28.16 32.83 -6.72
N ARG A 11 -27.89 31.86 -7.57
CA ARG A 11 -27.15 30.66 -7.17
C ARG A 11 -25.74 31.09 -6.80
N PHE A 12 -25.54 31.36 -5.53
CA PHE A 12 -24.21 31.46 -4.95
C PHE A 12 -23.62 30.04 -5.01
N THR A 13 -22.99 29.70 -6.14
CA THR A 13 -22.09 28.56 -6.18
C THR A 13 -20.82 29.00 -5.48
N PRO A 14 -20.47 28.41 -4.33
CA PRO A 14 -19.21 28.75 -3.68
C PRO A 14 -18.09 28.37 -4.66
N SER A 15 -17.43 29.36 -5.25
CA SER A 15 -16.27 29.15 -6.07
C SER A 15 -15.08 28.87 -5.16
N SER A 16 -14.59 27.65 -5.12
CA SER A 16 -13.35 27.33 -4.44
C SER A 16 -12.18 27.36 -5.44
N LYS A 17 -11.13 28.09 -5.10
CA LYS A 17 -9.91 28.16 -5.89
C LYS A 17 -8.96 27.07 -5.45
N ILE A 18 -8.55 26.18 -6.38
CA ILE A 18 -7.52 25.17 -6.09
C ILE A 18 -6.21 25.90 -5.82
N HIS A 19 -5.66 25.74 -4.62
CA HIS A 19 -4.41 26.35 -4.20
C HIS A 19 -3.21 25.44 -4.48
N SER A 20 -3.35 24.14 -4.27
CA SER A 20 -2.28 23.17 -4.51
C SER A 20 -2.84 21.77 -4.77
N ILE A 21 -2.08 20.97 -5.50
CA ILE A 21 -2.33 19.54 -5.71
C ILE A 21 -1.11 18.76 -5.21
N THR A 22 -1.32 17.81 -4.31
CA THR A 22 -0.26 17.00 -3.73
C THR A 22 -0.47 15.53 -4.05
N PHE A 23 0.55 14.88 -4.60
CA PHE A 23 0.56 13.43 -4.83
C PHE A 23 1.29 12.72 -3.70
N TYR A 24 0.67 11.67 -3.17
CA TYR A 24 1.26 10.86 -2.09
C TYR A 24 0.80 9.40 -2.17
N ILE A 25 1.50 8.52 -1.44
CA ILE A 25 1.10 7.11 -1.32
C ILE A 25 0.03 7.01 -0.24
N LYS A 26 -1.13 6.46 -0.57
CA LYS A 26 -2.16 6.13 0.42
C LYS A 26 -1.65 5.03 1.33
N GLY A 27 -1.82 5.22 2.63
CA GLY A 27 -1.58 4.18 3.62
C GLY A 27 -2.85 3.40 3.91
N SER A 28 -2.73 2.40 4.79
CA SER A 28 -3.81 1.49 5.18
C SER A 28 -5.07 2.20 5.64
N HIS A 29 -4.92 3.24 6.45
CA HIS A 29 -6.03 4.00 7.02
C HIS A 29 -6.80 4.80 5.95
N GLU A 30 -6.08 5.43 5.02
CA GLU A 30 -6.72 6.17 3.93
C GLU A 30 -7.48 5.23 2.98
N ILE A 31 -6.91 4.05 2.69
CA ILE A 31 -7.57 3.03 1.85
C ILE A 31 -8.83 2.50 2.55
N GLU A 32 -8.74 2.23 3.86
CA GLU A 32 -9.86 1.73 4.66
C GLU A 32 -11.02 2.73 4.74
N ASN A 33 -10.72 4.01 4.94
CA ASN A 33 -11.73 5.06 5.00
C ASN A 33 -12.45 5.30 3.67
N GLU A 34 -11.80 5.02 2.54
CA GLU A 34 -12.40 5.16 1.21
C GLU A 34 -13.12 3.89 0.74
N ALA A 35 -12.84 2.73 1.35
CA ALA A 35 -13.39 1.46 0.92
C ALA A 35 -14.79 1.21 1.47
N TYR A 36 -15.71 0.87 0.59
CA TYR A 36 -17.09 0.50 0.95
C TYR A 36 -17.29 -1.00 1.10
N VAL A 37 -16.35 -1.81 0.58
CA VAL A 37 -16.40 -3.26 0.69
C VAL A 37 -15.01 -3.86 0.78
N THR A 38 -14.85 -4.87 1.66
CA THR A 38 -13.65 -5.71 1.69
C THR A 38 -13.84 -6.89 0.76
N VAL A 39 -13.05 -6.93 -0.31
CA VAL A 39 -13.07 -8.00 -1.30
C VAL A 39 -12.26 -9.18 -0.77
N SER A 40 -12.94 -10.30 -0.55
CA SER A 40 -12.35 -11.54 -0.04
C SER A 40 -12.61 -12.75 -0.94
N ASN A 41 -13.41 -12.59 -2.00
CA ASN A 41 -13.73 -13.66 -2.94
C ASN A 41 -13.16 -13.33 -4.32
N LYS A 42 -12.36 -14.22 -4.88
CA LYS A 42 -11.77 -14.07 -6.22
C LYS A 42 -12.77 -14.13 -7.37
N ASN A 43 -13.99 -14.67 -7.12
CA ASN A 43 -15.01 -14.78 -8.15
C ASN A 43 -15.75 -13.46 -8.31
N SER A 44 -16.00 -13.08 -9.56
CA SER A 44 -16.77 -11.87 -9.90
C SER A 44 -18.27 -12.16 -9.95
N TYR A 45 -18.64 -13.32 -10.51
CA TYR A 45 -20.03 -13.70 -10.73
C TYR A 45 -20.26 -15.17 -10.36
N ARG A 46 -21.51 -15.47 -9.96
CA ARG A 46 -22.08 -16.82 -9.90
C ARG A 46 -23.24 -16.85 -10.90
N GLY A 47 -23.02 -17.49 -12.05
CA GLY A 47 -23.93 -17.32 -13.20
C GLY A 47 -23.91 -15.86 -13.67
N ASN A 48 -25.07 -15.20 -13.65
CA ASN A 48 -25.22 -13.80 -14.05
C ASN A 48 -25.21 -12.81 -12.85
N GLU A 49 -25.17 -13.31 -11.63
CA GLU A 49 -25.26 -12.48 -10.42
C GLU A 49 -23.87 -12.13 -9.88
N PRO A 50 -23.62 -10.87 -9.49
CA PRO A 50 -22.39 -10.48 -8.84
C PRO A 50 -22.27 -11.16 -7.47
N VAL A 51 -21.07 -11.69 -7.18
CA VAL A 51 -20.81 -12.38 -5.90
C VAL A 51 -20.59 -11.34 -4.81
N PRO A 52 -21.28 -11.41 -3.66
CA PRO A 52 -21.00 -10.55 -2.53
C PRO A 52 -19.53 -10.68 -2.06
N ARG A 53 -18.91 -9.55 -1.76
CA ARG A 53 -17.48 -9.44 -1.42
C ARG A 53 -16.56 -9.99 -2.53
N GLY A 54 -17.07 -10.11 -3.74
CA GLY A 54 -16.33 -10.48 -4.95
C GLY A 54 -15.80 -9.26 -5.69
N LEU A 55 -15.09 -9.51 -6.77
CA LEU A 55 -14.45 -8.44 -7.56
C LEU A 55 -15.44 -7.55 -8.32
N GLN A 56 -16.69 -7.97 -8.50
CA GLN A 56 -17.75 -7.17 -9.11
C GLN A 56 -18.91 -6.92 -8.14
N ASP A 57 -18.61 -6.84 -6.85
CA ASP A 57 -19.60 -6.51 -5.82
C ASP A 57 -20.31 -5.19 -6.16
N ALA A 58 -21.65 -5.20 -6.04
CA ALA A 58 -22.50 -4.07 -6.40
C ALA A 58 -22.25 -2.81 -5.53
N HIS A 59 -21.67 -2.96 -4.33
CA HIS A 59 -21.27 -1.82 -3.48
C HIS A 59 -20.17 -0.96 -4.12
N MET A 60 -19.39 -1.52 -5.06
CA MET A 60 -18.40 -0.75 -5.83
C MET A 60 -18.96 -0.08 -7.08
N GLY A 61 -20.27 -0.15 -7.27
CA GLY A 61 -21.02 0.35 -8.41
C GLY A 61 -21.78 -0.77 -9.14
N PRO A 62 -22.92 -0.48 -9.75
CA PRO A 62 -23.72 -1.51 -10.40
C PRO A 62 -22.96 -2.14 -11.57
N PRO A 63 -22.87 -3.47 -11.64
CA PRO A 63 -22.18 -4.16 -12.74
C PRO A 63 -22.95 -4.09 -14.07
N ASN A 64 -24.26 -3.89 -14.02
CA ASN A 64 -25.14 -3.72 -15.17
C ASN A 64 -26.39 -2.90 -14.80
N ASP A 65 -27.24 -2.62 -15.78
CA ASP A 65 -28.41 -1.72 -15.63
C ASP A 65 -29.55 -2.32 -14.78
N GLN A 66 -29.52 -3.62 -14.51
CA GLN A 66 -30.50 -4.32 -13.68
C GLN A 66 -30.33 -4.04 -12.18
N TYR A 67 -29.12 -3.63 -11.78
CA TYR A 67 -28.78 -3.39 -10.37
C TYR A 67 -28.74 -1.90 -10.06
N ARG A 68 -29.09 -1.57 -8.81
CA ARG A 68 -28.79 -0.29 -8.19
C ARG A 68 -27.58 -0.45 -7.26
N CYS A 69 -26.78 0.58 -7.15
CA CYS A 69 -25.68 0.60 -6.21
C CYS A 69 -26.22 0.59 -4.76
N PRO A 70 -25.90 -0.41 -3.91
CA PRO A 70 -26.36 -0.40 -2.53
C PRO A 70 -25.75 0.75 -1.70
N THR A 71 -24.60 1.29 -2.13
CA THR A 71 -23.90 2.39 -1.42
C THR A 71 -24.54 3.75 -1.63
N CYS A 72 -24.94 4.10 -2.87
CA CYS A 72 -25.50 5.43 -3.19
C CYS A 72 -26.89 5.38 -3.81
N LEU A 73 -27.51 4.19 -3.98
CA LEU A 73 -28.80 3.92 -4.56
C LEU A 73 -28.97 4.35 -6.05
N ASN A 74 -27.89 4.83 -6.65
CA ASN A 74 -27.90 5.26 -8.05
C ASN A 74 -27.85 4.09 -9.03
N LYS A 75 -28.31 4.33 -10.26
CA LYS A 75 -28.16 3.44 -11.40
C LYS A 75 -26.74 3.52 -11.95
N LYS A 76 -26.39 2.59 -12.85
CA LYS A 76 -25.06 2.48 -13.47
C LYS A 76 -24.56 3.79 -14.08
N ASP A 77 -25.40 4.51 -14.80
CA ASP A 77 -25.00 5.75 -15.52
C ASP A 77 -24.79 6.95 -14.59
N THR A 78 -25.37 6.91 -13.38
CA THR A 78 -25.32 8.02 -12.40
C THR A 78 -24.49 7.70 -11.18
N CYS A 79 -24.07 6.45 -10.99
CA CYS A 79 -23.20 6.04 -9.90
C CYS A 79 -21.73 6.42 -10.20
N PRO A 80 -21.07 7.23 -9.35
CA PRO A 80 -19.67 7.60 -9.56
C PRO A 80 -18.70 6.43 -9.36
N GLY A 81 -19.21 5.30 -8.85
CA GLY A 81 -18.38 4.19 -8.40
C GLY A 81 -17.80 4.40 -7.01
N HIS A 82 -17.60 3.32 -6.30
CA HIS A 82 -17.04 3.31 -4.92
C HIS A 82 -15.88 2.33 -4.87
N PHE A 83 -14.86 2.68 -4.11
CA PHE A 83 -13.69 1.81 -3.96
C PHE A 83 -13.98 0.63 -3.04
N GLY A 84 -13.34 -0.49 -3.33
CA GLY A 84 -13.18 -1.59 -2.41
C GLY A 84 -11.75 -1.68 -1.90
N MET A 85 -11.49 -2.66 -1.04
CA MET A 85 -10.14 -3.00 -0.60
C MET A 85 -9.96 -4.51 -0.52
N VAL A 86 -8.71 -4.95 -0.68
CA VAL A 86 -8.25 -6.30 -0.30
C VAL A 86 -7.32 -6.13 0.89
N GLU A 87 -7.60 -6.85 1.96
CA GLU A 87 -6.72 -6.94 3.12
C GLU A 87 -5.72 -8.07 2.89
N LEU A 88 -4.43 -7.74 2.89
CA LEU A 88 -3.37 -8.72 2.65
C LEU A 88 -3.02 -9.44 3.95
N ARG A 89 -2.99 -10.78 3.91
CA ARG A 89 -2.53 -11.62 5.03
C ARG A 89 -1.06 -11.42 5.36
N TYR A 90 -0.28 -11.01 4.35
CA TYR A 90 1.14 -10.74 4.48
C TYR A 90 1.48 -9.38 3.87
N PRO A 91 2.05 -8.44 4.66
CA PRO A 91 2.42 -7.12 4.15
C PRO A 91 3.55 -7.24 3.13
N VAL A 92 3.46 -6.47 2.04
CA VAL A 92 4.44 -6.48 0.95
C VAL A 92 5.09 -5.12 0.78
N LYS A 93 6.35 -5.09 0.38
CA LYS A 93 7.01 -3.85 -0.02
C LYS A 93 6.38 -3.29 -1.29
N ASN A 94 6.29 -1.98 -1.38
CA ASN A 94 5.89 -1.34 -2.63
C ASN A 94 6.87 -1.76 -3.74
N PRO A 95 6.40 -2.33 -4.86
CA PRO A 95 7.26 -2.89 -5.91
C PRO A 95 8.03 -1.83 -6.68
N ILE A 96 7.58 -0.58 -6.67
CA ILE A 96 8.23 0.51 -7.39
C ILE A 96 9.63 0.74 -6.83
N PHE A 97 10.64 0.61 -7.69
CA PHE A 97 12.06 0.70 -7.36
C PHE A 97 12.44 1.95 -6.54
N MET A 98 11.87 3.09 -6.87
CA MET A 98 12.11 4.35 -6.17
C MET A 98 11.70 4.27 -4.69
N PHE A 99 10.60 3.58 -4.38
CA PHE A 99 10.11 3.41 -3.01
C PHE A 99 10.95 2.40 -2.24
N THR A 100 11.43 1.33 -2.88
CA THR A 100 12.38 0.39 -2.26
C THR A 100 13.68 1.09 -1.85
N ASN A 101 14.24 1.94 -2.70
CA ASN A 101 15.43 2.72 -2.35
C ASN A 101 15.18 3.69 -1.18
N ARG A 102 14.02 4.33 -1.16
CA ARG A 102 13.63 5.22 -0.05
C ARG A 102 13.46 4.43 1.25
N LEU A 103 12.86 3.25 1.18
CA LEU A 103 12.72 2.32 2.31
C LEU A 103 14.08 1.98 2.93
N LEU A 104 15.08 1.63 2.10
CA LEU A 104 16.43 1.32 2.58
C LEU A 104 17.08 2.49 3.33
N VAL A 105 16.86 3.73 2.90
CA VAL A 105 17.40 4.90 3.60
C VAL A 105 16.79 5.02 4.99
N TRP A 106 15.48 4.80 5.15
CA TRP A 106 14.82 4.80 6.45
C TRP A 106 15.33 3.67 7.34
N LEU A 107 15.45 2.45 6.82
CA LEU A 107 15.94 1.29 7.57
C LEU A 107 17.40 1.42 8.02
N ARG A 108 18.21 2.19 7.29
CA ARG A 108 19.61 2.48 7.67
C ARG A 108 19.73 3.61 8.68
N ALA A 109 18.78 4.53 8.72
CA ALA A 109 18.81 5.69 9.60
C ALA A 109 18.21 5.41 10.97
N PHE A 110 17.23 4.50 11.07
CA PHE A 110 16.43 4.28 12.27
C PHE A 110 16.65 2.90 12.88
N CYS A 111 16.61 2.86 14.21
CA CYS A 111 16.68 1.62 14.98
C CYS A 111 15.40 0.82 14.83
N PHE A 112 15.53 -0.50 14.66
CA PHE A 112 14.39 -1.42 14.49
C PHE A 112 13.65 -1.68 15.80
N GLU A 113 14.32 -1.46 16.95
CA GLU A 113 13.74 -1.71 18.27
C GLU A 113 13.09 -0.48 18.90
N CYS A 114 13.81 0.66 18.95
CA CYS A 114 13.29 1.85 19.62
C CYS A 114 12.64 2.88 18.68
N GLY A 115 12.77 2.73 17.35
CA GLY A 115 12.19 3.66 16.36
C GLY A 115 12.84 5.04 16.30
N LEU A 116 13.96 5.26 17.03
CA LEU A 116 14.72 6.51 17.02
C LEU A 116 15.88 6.43 16.01
N PRO A 117 16.43 7.57 15.54
CA PRO A 117 17.64 7.56 14.73
C PRO A 117 18.76 6.80 15.43
N VAL A 118 19.48 5.94 14.73
CA VAL A 118 20.59 5.15 15.31
C VAL A 118 21.68 6.04 15.88
N TYR A 119 21.98 7.14 15.18
CA TYR A 119 22.90 8.19 15.60
C TYR A 119 22.16 9.23 16.46
N LYS A 120 22.62 9.43 17.71
CA LYS A 120 21.92 10.22 18.74
C LYS A 120 22.04 11.73 18.56
N ASN A 121 23.20 12.21 18.04
CA ASN A 121 23.44 13.63 18.00
C ASN A 121 22.68 14.32 16.86
N LYS A 122 22.28 15.58 17.10
CA LYS A 122 21.64 16.39 16.04
C LYS A 122 22.63 16.69 14.92
N ILE A 123 22.18 16.48 13.69
CA ILE A 123 22.96 16.77 12.49
C ILE A 123 22.51 18.14 11.94
N ASN A 124 23.44 19.08 11.86
CA ASN A 124 23.18 20.41 11.33
C ASN A 124 23.29 20.39 9.79
N THR A 125 22.16 20.19 9.12
CA THR A 125 22.07 20.19 7.65
C THR A 125 20.68 20.63 7.18
N LYS A 126 20.52 20.86 5.87
CA LYS A 126 19.21 21.17 5.28
C LYS A 126 18.24 20.02 5.52
N LYS A 127 17.01 20.32 5.95
CA LYS A 127 15.93 19.31 6.21
C LYS A 127 15.75 18.30 5.07
N SER A 128 15.92 18.72 3.80
CA SER A 128 15.81 17.83 2.64
C SER A 128 16.84 16.71 2.60
N LYS A 129 18.04 16.93 3.19
CA LYS A 129 19.15 15.98 3.21
C LYS A 129 19.25 15.19 4.53
N LEU A 130 18.57 15.66 5.58
CA LEU A 130 18.73 15.18 6.96
C LEU A 130 18.60 13.66 7.09
N LEU A 131 17.59 13.04 6.48
CA LEU A 131 17.40 11.59 6.50
C LEU A 131 18.63 10.83 5.92
N LYS A 132 19.21 11.33 4.82
CA LYS A 132 20.39 10.70 4.22
C LYS A 132 21.62 10.84 5.11
N GLU A 133 21.78 11.98 5.78
CA GLU A 133 22.91 12.21 6.70
C GLU A 133 22.80 11.32 7.93
N TYR A 134 21.60 11.11 8.50
CA TYR A 134 21.40 10.12 9.56
C TYR A 134 21.76 8.70 9.09
N ALA A 135 21.33 8.31 7.89
CA ALA A 135 21.68 7.01 7.32
C ALA A 135 23.19 6.86 7.05
N ASN A 136 23.90 7.95 6.70
CA ASN A 136 25.35 7.95 6.53
C ASN A 136 26.07 7.85 7.87
N ALA A 137 25.65 8.61 8.88
CA ALA A 137 26.21 8.57 10.23
C ALA A 137 26.05 7.18 10.88
N ALA A 138 24.92 6.52 10.63
CA ALA A 138 24.65 5.18 11.15
C ALA A 138 25.54 4.07 10.55
N LYS A 139 26.12 4.26 9.36
CA LYS A 139 26.95 3.23 8.68
C LYS A 139 28.16 2.77 9.50
N SER A 140 28.71 3.64 10.33
CA SER A 140 29.88 3.33 11.17
C SER A 140 29.50 2.71 12.52
N LEU A 141 28.20 2.71 12.86
CA LEU A 141 27.70 2.26 14.14
C LEU A 141 27.25 0.80 14.05
N LYS A 142 27.69 -0.02 15.02
CA LYS A 142 27.28 -1.42 15.17
C LYS A 142 26.01 -1.56 16.03
N SER A 143 25.71 -0.55 16.85
CA SER A 143 24.55 -0.55 17.75
C SER A 143 23.91 0.83 17.82
N CYS A 144 22.64 0.84 18.21
CA CYS A 144 21.87 2.06 18.44
C CYS A 144 22.40 2.82 19.66
N GLN A 145 22.69 4.10 19.52
CA GLN A 145 23.18 4.95 20.61
C GLN A 145 22.11 5.31 21.67
N HIS A 146 20.83 4.98 21.43
CA HIS A 146 19.74 5.20 22.38
C HIS A 146 19.42 3.96 23.22
N CYS A 147 19.23 2.79 22.58
CA CYS A 147 18.81 1.58 23.27
C CYS A 147 19.87 0.47 23.31
N GLY A 148 21.03 0.66 22.67
CA GLY A 148 22.10 -0.35 22.63
C GLY A 148 21.85 -1.52 21.69
N ALA A 149 20.66 -1.63 21.10
CA ALA A 149 20.31 -2.74 20.19
C ALA A 149 21.26 -2.79 18.99
N GLU A 150 21.62 -3.99 18.55
CA GLU A 150 22.47 -4.21 17.39
C GLU A 150 21.79 -3.64 16.12
N HIS A 151 22.57 -2.93 15.31
CA HIS A 151 22.08 -2.32 14.08
C HIS A 151 22.86 -2.83 12.87
N PRO A 152 22.38 -3.89 12.19
CA PRO A 152 23.04 -4.45 11.02
C PRO A 152 22.92 -3.52 9.79
N ILE A 153 23.81 -3.69 8.84
CA ILE A 153 23.76 -2.99 7.56
C ILE A 153 22.64 -3.60 6.72
N VAL A 154 21.69 -2.76 6.29
CA VAL A 154 20.58 -3.21 5.45
C VAL A 154 20.94 -3.05 3.99
N VAL A 155 20.90 -4.16 3.25
CA VAL A 155 21.23 -4.21 1.84
C VAL A 155 20.08 -4.84 1.02
N ARG A 156 19.98 -4.42 -0.24
CA ARG A 156 19.10 -5.05 -1.21
C ARG A 156 19.84 -6.14 -1.94
N ASP A 157 19.17 -7.23 -2.24
CA ASP A 157 19.72 -8.27 -3.11
C ASP A 157 19.98 -7.73 -4.52
N LYS A 158 21.06 -8.24 -5.16
CA LYS A 158 21.44 -7.84 -6.51
C LYS A 158 20.64 -8.58 -7.59
N ILE A 159 20.29 -9.83 -7.30
CA ILE A 159 19.57 -10.73 -8.22
C ILE A 159 18.07 -10.56 -8.04
N GLU A 160 17.63 -10.50 -6.79
CA GLU A 160 16.22 -10.31 -6.41
C GLU A 160 16.02 -8.94 -5.75
N PRO A 161 15.79 -7.86 -6.54
CA PRO A 161 15.75 -6.49 -6.03
C PRO A 161 14.70 -6.23 -4.93
N LEU A 162 13.74 -7.13 -4.80
CA LEU A 162 12.69 -7.05 -3.79
C LEU A 162 13.08 -7.71 -2.46
N MET A 163 14.16 -8.50 -2.45
CA MET A 163 14.70 -9.07 -1.21
C MET A 163 15.63 -8.08 -0.53
N VAL A 164 15.47 -7.96 0.79
CA VAL A 164 16.29 -7.13 1.67
C VAL A 164 16.92 -8.03 2.73
N TYR A 165 18.20 -7.81 2.97
CA TYR A 165 18.98 -8.58 3.93
C TYR A 165 19.58 -7.67 5.00
N LYS A 166 19.74 -8.22 6.19
CA LYS A 166 20.56 -7.70 7.27
C LYS A 166 21.94 -8.33 7.18
N GLU A 167 22.97 -7.52 7.12
CA GLU A 167 24.36 -7.96 7.09
C GLU A 167 25.09 -7.49 8.35
N TYR A 168 25.75 -8.43 9.01
CA TYR A 168 26.50 -8.22 10.24
C TYR A 168 27.99 -8.35 9.94
N TYR A 169 28.77 -7.37 10.34
CA TYR A 169 30.19 -7.30 10.06
C TYR A 169 31.03 -7.23 11.35
N ALA A 170 32.14 -8.03 11.43
CA ALA A 170 33.22 -7.81 12.38
C ALA A 170 34.53 -7.71 11.59
N ASP A 171 35.38 -6.75 11.96
CA ASP A 171 36.68 -6.51 11.35
C ASP A 171 36.65 -6.46 9.81
N LYS A 172 35.60 -5.77 9.29
CA LYS A 172 35.30 -5.64 7.85
C LYS A 172 34.97 -6.96 7.11
N ARG A 173 34.83 -8.08 7.84
CA ARG A 173 34.40 -9.36 7.28
C ARG A 173 32.91 -9.57 7.54
N LEU A 174 32.20 -10.04 6.54
CA LEU A 174 30.79 -10.44 6.68
C LEU A 174 30.72 -11.71 7.54
N ILE A 175 30.07 -11.64 8.70
CA ILE A 175 29.90 -12.78 9.62
C ILE A 175 28.59 -13.48 9.34
N LYS A 176 27.50 -12.70 9.17
CA LYS A 176 26.15 -13.23 9.06
C LYS A 176 25.36 -12.41 8.05
N ARG A 177 24.59 -13.08 7.21
CA ARG A 177 23.58 -12.47 6.32
C ARG A 177 22.25 -13.18 6.53
N GLU A 178 21.20 -12.44 6.85
CA GLU A 178 19.88 -12.98 7.09
C GLU A 178 18.81 -12.17 6.36
N PRO A 179 17.73 -12.82 5.87
CA PRO A 179 16.65 -12.13 5.20
C PRO A 179 15.91 -11.21 6.17
N PHE A 180 15.57 -10.02 5.71
CA PHE A 180 14.75 -9.08 6.46
C PHE A 180 13.35 -9.08 5.88
N TYR A 181 12.47 -9.88 6.47
CA TYR A 181 11.11 -10.11 5.99
C TYR A 181 10.23 -8.87 6.09
N ASN A 182 9.26 -8.77 5.19
CA ASN A 182 8.39 -7.60 5.05
C ASN A 182 7.63 -7.26 6.34
N TYR A 183 7.12 -8.25 7.07
CA TYR A 183 6.40 -8.00 8.32
C TYR A 183 7.30 -7.43 9.42
N LYS A 184 8.56 -7.92 9.54
CA LYS A 184 9.55 -7.36 10.47
C LYS A 184 9.97 -5.95 10.08
N ILE A 185 10.10 -5.69 8.79
CA ILE A 185 10.33 -4.33 8.27
C ILE A 185 9.15 -3.42 8.64
N TRP A 186 7.93 -3.87 8.43
CA TRP A 186 6.73 -3.10 8.72
C TRP A 186 6.59 -2.77 10.20
N GLU A 187 6.85 -3.74 11.10
CA GLU A 187 6.88 -3.52 12.54
C GLU A 187 7.93 -2.49 12.96
N ALA A 188 9.14 -2.58 12.40
CA ALA A 188 10.20 -1.61 12.67
C ALA A 188 9.80 -0.19 12.22
N LEU A 189 9.17 -0.05 11.05
CA LEU A 189 8.73 1.25 10.53
C LEU A 189 7.55 1.85 11.30
N LYS A 190 6.68 1.03 11.89
CA LYS A 190 5.58 1.49 12.74
C LYS A 190 6.07 2.12 14.05
N ARG A 191 7.24 1.73 14.54
CA ARG A 191 7.83 2.30 15.76
C ARG A 191 8.35 3.72 15.58
N ILE A 192 8.54 4.17 14.34
CA ILE A 192 8.91 5.55 14.04
C ILE A 192 7.69 6.43 14.28
N SER A 193 7.79 7.39 15.20
CA SER A 193 6.69 8.29 15.53
C SER A 193 6.46 9.35 14.43
N ASP A 194 5.25 9.87 14.37
CA ASP A 194 4.89 10.96 13.46
C ASP A 194 5.73 12.22 13.74
N ASP A 195 6.04 12.51 15.01
CA ASP A 195 6.89 13.64 15.41
C ASP A 195 8.31 13.50 14.84
N MET A 196 8.87 12.30 14.86
CA MET A 196 10.20 12.04 14.28
C MET A 196 10.22 12.25 12.77
N VAL A 197 9.12 11.91 12.08
CA VAL A 197 9.00 12.16 10.63
C VAL A 197 9.02 13.66 10.33
N ILE A 198 8.31 14.45 11.15
CA ILE A 198 8.27 15.91 11.04
C ILE A 198 9.64 16.51 11.37
N GLU A 199 10.30 16.05 12.44
CA GLU A 199 11.63 16.51 12.86
C GLU A 199 12.67 16.32 11.75
N ILE A 200 12.61 15.18 11.05
CA ILE A 200 13.47 14.90 9.88
C ILE A 200 13.08 15.75 8.64
N GLY A 201 12.03 16.57 8.75
CA GLY A 201 11.59 17.46 7.67
C GLY A 201 10.84 16.74 6.56
N LYS A 202 10.14 15.67 6.90
CA LYS A 202 9.24 14.96 5.96
C LYS A 202 7.79 15.21 6.36
N PRO A 203 6.86 15.38 5.40
CA PRO A 203 5.44 15.46 5.71
C PRO A 203 4.92 14.09 6.15
N LEU A 204 3.87 14.07 6.97
CA LEU A 204 3.23 12.83 7.44
C LEU A 204 2.71 11.95 6.29
N THR A 205 2.35 12.56 5.17
CA THR A 205 1.99 11.84 3.93
C THR A 205 3.13 10.95 3.39
N SER A 206 4.37 11.23 3.80
CA SER A 206 5.58 10.46 3.44
C SER A 206 6.08 9.55 4.56
N HIS A 207 5.25 9.25 5.57
CA HIS A 207 5.64 8.35 6.67
C HIS A 207 6.10 6.99 6.11
N PRO A 208 7.24 6.45 6.57
CA PRO A 208 7.85 5.25 5.99
C PRO A 208 6.98 4.00 6.11
N LYS A 209 6.05 3.91 7.07
CA LYS A 209 5.09 2.80 7.18
C LYS A 209 4.25 2.63 5.91
N LYS A 210 4.01 3.70 5.14
CA LYS A 210 3.25 3.68 3.87
C LYS A 210 4.03 3.04 2.70
N LEU A 211 5.32 2.77 2.87
CA LEU A 211 6.14 2.06 1.88
C LEU A 211 5.92 0.54 1.90
N ILE A 212 5.21 0.05 2.91
CA ILE A 212 4.75 -1.33 3.03
C ILE A 212 3.24 -1.35 2.81
N ILE A 213 2.79 -2.21 1.93
CA ILE A 213 1.38 -2.36 1.54
C ILE A 213 0.81 -3.54 2.31
N ASP A 214 -0.20 -3.31 3.13
CA ASP A 214 -0.99 -4.30 3.84
C ASP A 214 -2.46 -4.31 3.39
N LYS A 215 -2.89 -3.24 2.70
CA LYS A 215 -4.21 -3.11 2.09
C LYS A 215 -4.07 -2.62 0.65
N VAL A 216 -4.75 -3.27 -0.27
CA VAL A 216 -4.76 -2.90 -1.71
C VAL A 216 -6.11 -2.30 -2.05
N GLN A 217 -6.11 -1.09 -2.58
CA GLN A 217 -7.34 -0.45 -3.05
C GLN A 217 -7.84 -1.14 -4.32
N VAL A 218 -9.11 -1.55 -4.33
CA VAL A 218 -9.77 -2.13 -5.50
C VAL A 218 -10.49 -1.00 -6.24
N PRO A 219 -10.15 -0.77 -7.52
CA PRO A 219 -10.81 0.24 -8.35
C PRO A 219 -12.31 -0.01 -8.46
N THR A 220 -13.09 1.04 -8.69
CA THR A 220 -14.54 0.97 -8.82
C THR A 220 -14.99 0.14 -10.02
N ASN A 221 -16.19 -0.44 -10.01
CA ASN A 221 -16.71 -1.21 -11.14
C ASN A 221 -16.77 -0.39 -12.45
N PRO A 222 -17.16 0.91 -12.46
CA PRO A 222 -17.10 1.73 -13.66
C PRO A 222 -15.70 1.90 -14.27
N MET A 223 -14.64 1.86 -13.46
CA MET A 223 -13.25 1.96 -13.95
C MET A 223 -12.73 0.67 -14.60
N ARG A 224 -13.38 -0.45 -14.37
CA ARG A 224 -13.00 -1.78 -14.90
C ARG A 224 -14.21 -2.55 -15.44
N PRO A 225 -14.86 -2.01 -16.47
CA PRO A 225 -16.06 -2.61 -17.05
C PRO A 225 -15.73 -3.97 -17.70
N ASP A 226 -16.58 -4.95 -17.44
CA ASP A 226 -16.51 -6.25 -18.10
C ASP A 226 -17.23 -6.21 -19.46
N SER A 227 -16.68 -6.87 -20.47
CA SER A 227 -17.30 -7.02 -21.78
C SER A 227 -18.13 -8.29 -21.83
N LYS A 228 -19.44 -8.15 -22.03
CA LYS A 228 -20.32 -9.30 -22.35
C LYS A 228 -20.22 -9.58 -23.84
N LYS A 229 -19.78 -10.79 -24.22
CA LYS A 229 -19.92 -11.25 -25.61
C LYS A 229 -21.40 -11.57 -25.86
N THR A 230 -21.95 -10.98 -26.91
CA THR A 230 -23.31 -11.30 -27.42
C THR A 230 -23.42 -12.79 -27.75
N MET A 231 -24.55 -13.42 -27.44
CA MET A 231 -24.90 -14.82 -27.71
C MET A 231 -24.10 -15.87 -26.89
N GLY A 232 -24.41 -16.03 -25.61
CA GLY A 232 -23.95 -17.18 -24.81
C GLY A 232 -22.47 -17.23 -24.52
N GLY A 233 -21.72 -16.20 -24.87
CA GLY A 233 -20.28 -16.12 -24.68
C GLY A 233 -19.87 -15.80 -23.24
N ARG A 234 -18.71 -16.31 -22.84
CA ARG A 234 -18.11 -16.02 -21.53
C ARG A 234 -17.87 -14.52 -21.37
N VAL A 235 -18.09 -14.01 -20.15
CA VAL A 235 -17.74 -12.64 -19.79
C VAL A 235 -16.22 -12.46 -19.92
N SER A 236 -15.79 -11.47 -20.71
CA SER A 236 -14.38 -11.07 -20.78
C SER A 236 -14.15 -10.01 -19.71
N HIS A 237 -13.31 -10.35 -18.74
CA HIS A 237 -12.94 -9.44 -17.66
C HIS A 237 -11.91 -8.43 -18.12
N ASN A 238 -12.05 -7.20 -17.60
CA ASN A 238 -11.03 -6.18 -17.70
C ASN A 238 -9.69 -6.65 -17.10
N ASP A 239 -8.56 -6.19 -17.62
CA ASP A 239 -7.23 -6.62 -17.16
C ASP A 239 -6.97 -6.27 -15.68
N LEU A 240 -7.43 -5.12 -15.20
CA LEU A 240 -7.39 -4.81 -13.77
C LEU A 240 -8.17 -5.82 -12.92
N THR A 241 -9.32 -6.32 -13.42
CA THR A 241 -10.08 -7.36 -12.72
C THR A 241 -9.31 -8.68 -12.69
N LYS A 242 -8.59 -9.03 -13.77
CA LYS A 242 -7.73 -10.24 -13.81
C LYS A 242 -6.59 -10.15 -12.80
N ILE A 243 -5.92 -9.01 -12.73
CA ILE A 243 -4.85 -8.72 -11.78
C ILE A 243 -5.37 -8.82 -10.34
N MET A 244 -6.47 -8.13 -10.02
CA MET A 244 -7.08 -8.19 -8.69
C MET A 244 -7.50 -9.61 -8.29
N ARG A 245 -7.98 -10.41 -9.25
CA ARG A 245 -8.30 -11.83 -9.04
C ARG A 245 -7.06 -12.63 -8.63
N GLN A 246 -5.92 -12.39 -9.26
CA GLN A 246 -4.66 -13.06 -8.90
C GLN A 246 -4.23 -12.66 -7.48
N ILE A 247 -4.34 -11.38 -7.11
CA ILE A 247 -4.02 -10.90 -5.76
C ILE A 247 -4.91 -11.61 -4.73
N VAL A 248 -6.23 -11.62 -4.92
CA VAL A 248 -7.17 -12.26 -3.99
C VAL A 248 -6.90 -13.77 -3.91
N ALA A 249 -6.72 -14.45 -5.05
CA ALA A 249 -6.46 -15.88 -5.09
C ALA A 249 -5.14 -16.24 -4.37
N THR A 250 -4.07 -15.49 -4.61
CA THR A 250 -2.80 -15.71 -3.91
C THR A 250 -2.93 -15.44 -2.42
N ASN A 251 -3.65 -14.37 -2.04
CA ASN A 251 -3.89 -14.04 -0.64
C ASN A 251 -4.67 -15.15 0.09
N GLU A 252 -5.63 -15.81 -0.57
CA GLU A 252 -6.36 -16.97 -0.03
C GLU A 252 -5.46 -18.17 0.25
N THR A 253 -4.38 -18.37 -0.53
CA THR A 253 -3.44 -19.50 -0.36
C THR A 253 -2.42 -19.28 0.75
N LEU A 254 -2.24 -18.06 1.23
CA LEU A 254 -1.31 -17.75 2.30
C LEU A 254 -1.80 -18.21 3.65
N PRO A 255 -0.90 -18.63 4.56
CA PRO A 255 -1.23 -18.89 5.95
C PRO A 255 -1.87 -17.66 6.61
N THR A 256 -2.75 -17.91 7.57
CA THR A 256 -3.47 -16.85 8.30
C THR A 256 -2.64 -16.19 9.38
N THR A 257 -1.57 -16.85 9.84
CA THR A 257 -0.75 -16.38 10.96
C THR A 257 0.71 -16.18 10.56
N ILE A 258 1.35 -15.15 11.12
CA ILE A 258 2.78 -14.86 10.90
C ILE A 258 3.68 -16.01 11.37
N PRO A 259 3.45 -16.68 12.51
CA PRO A 259 4.22 -17.86 12.91
C PRO A 259 4.20 -19.02 11.91
N GLU A 260 3.11 -19.18 11.17
CA GLU A 260 3.05 -20.18 10.09
C GLU A 260 3.89 -19.75 8.89
N LEU A 261 3.93 -18.45 8.60
CA LEU A 261 4.83 -17.88 7.57
C LEU A 261 6.31 -18.08 7.92
N ASP A 262 6.68 -17.99 9.19
CA ASP A 262 8.07 -18.24 9.66
C ASP A 262 8.52 -19.69 9.47
N ARG A 263 7.57 -20.63 9.32
CA ARG A 263 7.87 -22.05 9.03
C ARG A 263 8.06 -22.35 7.54
N LEU A 264 7.64 -21.42 6.66
CA LEU A 264 7.89 -21.56 5.24
C LEU A 264 9.40 -21.38 4.99
N ASP A 265 9.93 -22.18 4.06
CA ASP A 265 11.31 -21.99 3.63
C ASP A 265 11.49 -20.66 2.87
N ASP A 266 12.74 -20.20 2.77
CA ASP A 266 13.04 -18.91 2.15
C ASP A 266 12.64 -18.87 0.66
N LYS A 267 12.65 -20.01 -0.02
CA LYS A 267 12.24 -20.13 -1.42
C LYS A 267 10.74 -19.95 -1.56
N ALA A 268 9.94 -20.66 -0.75
CA ALA A 268 8.50 -20.51 -0.76
C ALA A 268 8.07 -19.07 -0.42
N ARG A 269 8.76 -18.41 0.54
CA ARG A 269 8.52 -17.00 0.89
C ARG A 269 8.86 -16.05 -0.26
N SER A 270 9.95 -16.31 -0.97
CA SER A 270 10.35 -15.54 -2.17
C SER A 270 9.31 -15.68 -3.27
N ASP A 271 8.85 -16.90 -3.55
CA ASP A 271 7.87 -17.18 -4.60
C ASP A 271 6.51 -16.55 -4.28
N LEU A 272 6.09 -16.57 -3.01
CA LEU A 272 4.89 -15.86 -2.55
C LEU A 272 5.03 -14.34 -2.73
N THR A 273 6.16 -13.77 -2.35
CA THR A 273 6.43 -12.34 -2.57
C THR A 273 6.40 -11.98 -4.05
N LYS A 274 6.99 -12.82 -4.91
CA LYS A 274 6.97 -12.64 -6.37
C LYS A 274 5.57 -12.74 -6.96
N SER A 275 4.72 -13.62 -6.43
CA SER A 275 3.34 -13.78 -6.93
C SER A 275 2.47 -12.56 -6.63
N TYR A 276 2.72 -11.83 -5.52
CA TYR A 276 2.07 -10.54 -5.26
C TYR A 276 2.57 -9.42 -6.19
N ILE A 277 3.76 -9.56 -6.74
CA ILE A 277 4.47 -8.53 -7.49
C ILE A 277 4.45 -8.76 -9.00
N LYS A 278 3.99 -9.92 -9.49
CA LYS A 278 3.74 -10.13 -10.93
C LYS A 278 2.58 -9.25 -11.42
N LEU A 279 2.77 -7.95 -11.23
CA LEU A 279 1.88 -6.86 -11.65
C LEU A 279 2.52 -6.00 -12.75
N ASP A 280 3.64 -6.43 -13.29
CA ASP A 280 4.28 -5.84 -14.49
C ASP A 280 3.99 -6.66 -15.73
#